data_bbc5a7b51e1676aef4284b5cfb360eb8
#
_entry.id   bbc5a7b51e1676aef4284b5cfb360eb8
#
_cell.length_a   1.000
_cell.length_b   1.000
_cell.length_c   1.000
_cell.angle_alpha   90.00
_cell.angle_beta   90.00
_cell.angle_gamma   90.00
#
_symmetry.space_group_name_H-M   'P 1'
#
loop_
_entity.id
_entity.type
_entity.pdbx_description
1 polymer ?
#
loop_
_entity_poly.entity_id
_entity_poly.type
_entity_poly.pdbx_seq_one_letter_code
_entity_poly.pdbx_strand_id
1 'polypeptide(L)'
;AYRQFAYINFEDNEVMKDVFQKDFDVERILMAIQLVTGIVVDTETLIIFDEIQEAPRGLTALKYFQEKAPQYHVVAAGSLLGIAMHSNDSFPVGKVDFMDLYPLSFSEFLEAVGQEAFARLLAKKDWGLIAAFRSKLIDLLKQYYYVGGMPEVVNAFINHKDYAEVRQLQQTILDSYDRDFSKHAPIAEVPRIRMIWRSVPAQLAKENKKFIYGVVKEGARAKDFELAIEWLIDAGLIYKVSRVKKAGIPLSAYEDFSAFKLFLLDTGLMGAMSGLPPQALLEGNVLFSDYKGAITCLLYTSDAADELDGV
;
A
#
# COMPACT_ATOMS: atom_id res chain seq x y z
N ALA A 1 -16.67 -10.60 16.67
CA ALA A 1 -15.65 -11.44 16.06
C ALA A 1 -16.35 -12.65 15.44
N TYR A 2 -15.90 -13.09 14.27
CA TYR A 2 -16.45 -14.24 13.55
C TYR A 2 -15.96 -15.53 14.20
N ARG A 3 -16.79 -16.58 14.13
CA ARG A 3 -16.46 -17.92 14.66
C ARG A 3 -15.52 -18.67 13.72
N GLN A 4 -15.68 -18.45 12.41
CA GLN A 4 -14.91 -19.09 11.35
C GLN A 4 -14.83 -18.18 10.11
N PHE A 5 -13.99 -18.55 9.15
CA PHE A 5 -13.91 -17.85 7.86
C PHE A 5 -13.87 -18.85 6.72
N ALA A 6 -14.49 -18.49 5.61
CA ALA A 6 -14.44 -19.21 4.34
C ALA A 6 -13.58 -18.40 3.36
N TYR A 7 -12.38 -18.89 3.05
CA TYR A 7 -11.40 -18.23 2.21
C TYR A 7 -11.37 -18.81 0.81
N ILE A 8 -11.49 -17.96 -0.19
CA ILE A 8 -11.40 -18.31 -1.62
C ILE A 8 -10.37 -17.39 -2.26
N ASN A 9 -9.30 -17.97 -2.81
CA ASN A 9 -8.37 -17.26 -3.67
C ASN A 9 -8.76 -17.50 -5.13
N PHE A 10 -9.07 -16.44 -5.87
CA PHE A 10 -9.48 -16.53 -7.26
C PHE A 10 -8.31 -16.70 -8.23
N GLU A 11 -7.06 -16.51 -7.81
CA GLU A 11 -5.92 -16.77 -8.71
C GLU A 11 -5.81 -18.25 -9.08
N ASP A 12 -6.08 -19.14 -8.12
CA ASP A 12 -5.88 -20.60 -8.26
C ASP A 12 -7.18 -21.42 -8.26
N ASN A 13 -8.36 -20.80 -8.15
CA ASN A 13 -9.65 -21.52 -8.02
C ASN A 13 -10.56 -21.35 -9.26
N GLU A 14 -10.27 -22.13 -10.29
CA GLU A 14 -11.05 -22.10 -11.55
C GLU A 14 -12.53 -22.46 -11.35
N VAL A 15 -12.85 -23.37 -10.41
CA VAL A 15 -14.23 -23.76 -10.11
C VAL A 15 -15.04 -22.56 -9.63
N MET A 16 -14.46 -21.77 -8.74
CA MET A 16 -15.14 -20.57 -8.23
C MET A 16 -15.22 -19.46 -9.29
N LYS A 17 -14.22 -19.30 -10.16
CA LYS A 17 -14.31 -18.41 -11.33
C LYS A 17 -15.51 -18.75 -12.20
N ASP A 18 -15.70 -20.03 -12.55
CA ASP A 18 -16.83 -20.51 -13.35
C ASP A 18 -18.18 -20.26 -12.67
N VAL A 19 -18.24 -20.43 -11.33
CA VAL A 19 -19.45 -20.15 -10.55
C VAL A 19 -19.86 -18.69 -10.69
N PHE A 20 -18.91 -17.75 -10.59
CA PHE A 20 -19.15 -16.31 -10.67
C PHE A 20 -19.49 -15.86 -12.10
N GLN A 21 -18.93 -16.53 -13.11
CA GLN A 21 -19.21 -16.21 -14.50
C GLN A 21 -20.65 -16.52 -14.90
N LYS A 22 -21.26 -17.57 -14.33
CA LYS A 22 -22.55 -18.11 -14.75
C LYS A 22 -23.73 -17.19 -14.42
N ASP A 23 -23.88 -16.80 -13.16
CA ASP A 23 -24.96 -15.94 -12.67
C ASP A 23 -24.60 -15.31 -11.31
N PHE A 24 -25.54 -14.52 -10.74
CA PHE A 24 -25.42 -13.87 -9.44
C PHE A 24 -26.41 -14.46 -8.41
N ASP A 25 -26.66 -15.78 -8.48
CA ASP A 25 -27.44 -16.48 -7.48
C ASP A 25 -26.60 -16.71 -6.22
N VAL A 26 -26.88 -15.92 -5.16
CA VAL A 26 -26.11 -15.94 -3.92
C VAL A 26 -26.22 -17.29 -3.21
N GLU A 27 -27.37 -17.95 -3.22
CA GLU A 27 -27.52 -19.27 -2.58
C GLU A 27 -26.64 -20.31 -3.26
N ARG A 28 -26.58 -20.28 -4.58
CA ARG A 28 -25.70 -21.16 -5.37
C ARG A 28 -24.22 -20.86 -5.11
N ILE A 29 -23.85 -19.58 -4.99
CA ILE A 29 -22.48 -19.18 -4.66
C ILE A 29 -22.11 -19.67 -3.26
N LEU A 30 -22.97 -19.49 -2.26
CA LEU A 30 -22.76 -19.98 -0.88
C LEU A 30 -22.59 -21.50 -0.82
N MET A 31 -23.42 -22.24 -1.59
CA MET A 31 -23.26 -23.68 -1.69
C MET A 31 -21.91 -24.07 -2.34
N ALA A 32 -21.49 -23.36 -3.38
CA ALA A 32 -20.19 -23.60 -4.00
C ALA A 32 -19.03 -23.31 -3.03
N ILE A 33 -19.10 -22.23 -2.27
CA ILE A 33 -18.11 -21.93 -1.20
C ILE A 33 -18.03 -23.08 -0.21
N GLN A 34 -19.18 -23.59 0.26
CA GLN A 34 -19.22 -24.73 1.17
C GLN A 34 -18.59 -26.00 0.57
N LEU A 35 -18.86 -26.28 -0.69
CA LEU A 35 -18.30 -27.46 -1.37
C LEU A 35 -16.79 -27.38 -1.58
N VAL A 36 -16.28 -26.16 -1.84
CA VAL A 36 -14.84 -25.94 -2.06
C VAL A 36 -14.07 -25.89 -0.75
N THR A 37 -14.61 -25.20 0.27
CA THR A 37 -13.90 -24.98 1.55
C THR A 37 -14.19 -26.04 2.59
N GLY A 38 -15.28 -26.80 2.47
CA GLY A 38 -15.79 -27.71 3.50
C GLY A 38 -16.45 -26.98 4.68
N ILE A 39 -16.62 -25.64 4.61
CA ILE A 39 -17.15 -24.81 5.69
C ILE A 39 -18.61 -24.49 5.43
N VAL A 40 -19.48 -24.82 6.37
CA VAL A 40 -20.90 -24.40 6.34
C VAL A 40 -20.95 -22.90 6.60
N VAL A 41 -21.37 -22.14 5.59
CA VAL A 41 -21.45 -20.67 5.70
C VAL A 41 -22.74 -20.28 6.41
N ASP A 42 -22.60 -19.60 7.55
CA ASP A 42 -23.67 -19.02 8.35
C ASP A 42 -23.40 -17.52 8.61
N THR A 43 -24.26 -16.86 9.40
CA THR A 43 -24.13 -15.43 9.71
C THR A 43 -22.95 -15.10 10.63
N GLU A 44 -22.29 -16.10 11.22
CA GLU A 44 -21.07 -15.95 12.04
C GLU A 44 -19.80 -16.31 11.25
N THR A 45 -19.94 -16.59 9.95
CA THR A 45 -18.84 -16.89 9.04
C THR A 45 -18.44 -15.63 8.27
N LEU A 46 -17.16 -15.28 8.29
CA LEU A 46 -16.60 -14.28 7.40
C LEU A 46 -16.24 -14.92 6.06
N ILE A 47 -16.81 -14.43 4.96
CA ILE A 47 -16.45 -14.84 3.62
C ILE A 47 -15.32 -13.93 3.13
N ILE A 48 -14.20 -14.52 2.69
CA ILE A 48 -13.05 -13.78 2.18
C ILE A 48 -12.83 -14.19 0.73
N PHE A 49 -12.94 -13.22 -0.18
CA PHE A 49 -12.60 -13.33 -1.59
C PHE A 49 -11.28 -12.65 -1.84
N ASP A 50 -10.25 -13.42 -2.10
CA ASP A 50 -8.92 -12.91 -2.40
C ASP A 50 -8.67 -12.92 -3.90
N GLU A 51 -7.93 -11.91 -4.39
CA GLU A 51 -7.68 -11.64 -5.80
C GLU A 51 -9.00 -11.60 -6.62
N ILE A 52 -9.99 -10.88 -6.08
CA ILE A 52 -11.36 -10.84 -6.66
C ILE A 52 -11.39 -10.34 -8.10
N GLN A 53 -10.40 -9.55 -8.54
CA GLN A 53 -10.27 -9.07 -9.91
C GLN A 53 -9.99 -10.22 -10.92
N GLU A 54 -9.48 -11.36 -10.46
CA GLU A 54 -9.27 -12.54 -11.28
C GLU A 54 -10.58 -13.33 -11.50
N ALA A 55 -11.65 -13.03 -10.73
CA ALA A 55 -12.95 -13.64 -10.93
C ALA A 55 -13.76 -12.88 -11.98
N PRO A 56 -14.17 -13.50 -13.08
CA PRO A 56 -15.08 -12.88 -14.03
C PRO A 56 -16.33 -12.37 -13.31
N ARG A 57 -16.65 -11.07 -13.44
CA ARG A 57 -17.81 -10.43 -12.80
C ARG A 57 -17.78 -10.47 -11.25
N GLY A 58 -16.64 -10.81 -10.62
CA GLY A 58 -16.49 -10.94 -9.16
C GLY A 58 -16.90 -9.68 -8.41
N LEU A 59 -16.36 -8.53 -8.82
CA LEU A 59 -16.71 -7.22 -8.24
C LEU A 59 -18.21 -6.92 -8.36
N THR A 60 -18.84 -7.26 -9.50
CA THR A 60 -20.28 -7.08 -9.69
C THR A 60 -21.09 -7.98 -8.74
N ALA A 61 -20.61 -9.17 -8.39
CA ALA A 61 -21.30 -10.10 -7.50
C ALA A 61 -21.45 -9.53 -6.08
N LEU A 62 -20.52 -8.70 -5.60
CA LEU A 62 -20.58 -8.06 -4.28
C LEU A 62 -21.88 -7.25 -4.09
N LYS A 63 -22.37 -6.59 -5.16
CA LYS A 63 -23.65 -5.90 -5.15
C LYS A 63 -24.80 -6.84 -4.77
N TYR A 64 -24.79 -8.04 -5.31
CA TYR A 64 -25.88 -9.01 -5.09
C TYR A 64 -25.83 -9.62 -3.68
N PHE A 65 -24.63 -9.78 -3.11
CA PHE A 65 -24.51 -10.13 -1.70
C PHE A 65 -25.16 -9.05 -0.81
N GLN A 66 -24.84 -7.79 -1.02
CA GLN A 66 -25.42 -6.69 -0.24
C GLN A 66 -26.95 -6.58 -0.43
N GLU A 67 -27.47 -6.77 -1.64
CA GLU A 67 -28.90 -6.59 -1.94
C GLU A 67 -29.76 -7.79 -1.54
N LYS A 68 -29.27 -9.02 -1.68
CA LYS A 68 -30.05 -10.25 -1.52
C LYS A 68 -29.71 -11.05 -0.27
N ALA A 69 -28.54 -10.83 0.30
CA ALA A 69 -28.04 -11.61 1.42
C ALA A 69 -27.20 -10.76 2.40
N PRO A 70 -27.72 -9.60 2.87
CA PRO A 70 -26.98 -8.66 3.72
C PRO A 70 -26.61 -9.22 5.10
N GLN A 71 -27.14 -10.38 5.47
CA GLN A 71 -26.79 -11.08 6.70
C GLN A 71 -25.41 -11.75 6.65
N TYR A 72 -24.81 -11.94 5.47
CA TYR A 72 -23.46 -12.49 5.32
C TYR A 72 -22.46 -11.38 5.19
N HIS A 73 -21.36 -11.52 5.91
CA HIS A 73 -20.28 -10.56 5.85
C HIS A 73 -19.23 -11.04 4.84
N VAL A 74 -18.98 -10.20 3.86
CA VAL A 74 -18.03 -10.48 2.77
C VAL A 74 -16.93 -9.42 2.76
N VAL A 75 -15.69 -9.87 2.75
CA VAL A 75 -14.51 -9.06 2.49
C VAL A 75 -13.94 -9.49 1.15
N ALA A 76 -13.70 -8.55 0.26
CA ALA A 76 -13.04 -8.81 -1.01
C ALA A 76 -11.70 -8.06 -1.03
N ALA A 77 -10.63 -8.77 -1.34
CA ALA A 77 -9.28 -8.23 -1.44
C ALA A 77 -8.72 -8.43 -2.84
N GLY A 78 -7.78 -7.60 -3.22
CA GLY A 78 -7.02 -7.72 -4.45
C GLY A 78 -5.94 -6.66 -4.52
N SER A 79 -4.76 -7.06 -4.96
CA SER A 79 -3.55 -6.21 -5.01
C SER A 79 -3.67 -5.04 -5.99
N LEU A 80 -4.59 -5.13 -6.96
CA LEU A 80 -4.77 -4.14 -8.04
C LEU A 80 -6.23 -3.71 -8.17
N LEU A 81 -6.97 -3.68 -7.07
CA LEU A 81 -8.40 -3.29 -7.09
C LEU A 81 -8.60 -1.88 -7.63
N GLY A 82 -7.73 -0.93 -7.31
CA GLY A 82 -7.80 0.43 -7.86
C GLY A 82 -7.77 0.44 -9.39
N ILE A 83 -6.91 -0.38 -10.00
CA ILE A 83 -6.84 -0.53 -11.47
C ILE A 83 -8.08 -1.26 -12.01
N ALA A 84 -8.51 -2.33 -11.35
CA ALA A 84 -9.67 -3.11 -11.78
C ALA A 84 -10.98 -2.29 -11.76
N MET A 85 -11.09 -1.30 -10.88
CA MET A 85 -12.23 -0.39 -10.80
C MET A 85 -12.40 0.48 -12.06
N HIS A 86 -11.34 0.71 -12.83
CA HIS A 86 -11.39 1.43 -14.10
C HIS A 86 -11.69 0.53 -15.30
N SER A 87 -11.81 -0.80 -15.10
CA SER A 87 -12.25 -1.73 -16.14
C SER A 87 -13.75 -1.57 -16.41
N ASN A 88 -14.21 -2.05 -17.58
CA ASN A 88 -15.61 -1.94 -18.04
C ASN A 88 -16.63 -2.74 -17.21
N ASP A 89 -16.23 -3.39 -16.13
CA ASP A 89 -17.14 -4.11 -15.25
C ASP A 89 -17.93 -3.14 -14.38
N SER A 90 -19.22 -3.40 -14.22
CA SER A 90 -20.12 -2.59 -13.39
C SER A 90 -19.71 -2.67 -11.92
N PHE A 91 -18.94 -1.70 -11.49
CA PHE A 91 -18.53 -1.59 -10.10
C PHE A 91 -19.73 -1.28 -9.19
N PRO A 92 -19.85 -1.91 -8.00
CA PRO A 92 -21.03 -1.77 -7.11
C PRO A 92 -20.99 -0.45 -6.30
N VAL A 93 -21.05 0.70 -6.96
CA VAL A 93 -21.04 2.03 -6.32
C VAL A 93 -22.12 2.14 -5.25
N GLY A 94 -21.73 2.54 -4.03
CA GLY A 94 -22.65 2.71 -2.90
C GLY A 94 -23.20 1.40 -2.30
N LYS A 95 -22.60 0.26 -2.63
CA LYS A 95 -22.96 -1.08 -2.13
C LYS A 95 -21.83 -1.80 -1.42
N VAL A 96 -20.65 -1.21 -1.42
CA VAL A 96 -19.44 -1.69 -0.76
C VAL A 96 -18.77 -0.51 -0.05
N ASP A 97 -18.16 -0.79 1.07
CA ASP A 97 -17.25 0.12 1.77
C ASP A 97 -15.81 -0.23 1.39
N PHE A 98 -14.97 0.78 1.25
CA PHE A 98 -13.56 0.59 0.94
C PHE A 98 -12.72 0.67 2.19
N MET A 99 -11.69 -0.15 2.22
CA MET A 99 -10.66 -0.10 3.24
C MET A 99 -9.31 -0.25 2.55
N ASP A 100 -8.46 0.74 2.68
CA ASP A 100 -7.09 0.68 2.19
C ASP A 100 -6.20 0.02 3.24
N LEU A 101 -5.40 -0.96 2.81
CA LEU A 101 -4.41 -1.62 3.65
C LEU A 101 -3.03 -1.06 3.33
N TYR A 102 -2.53 -0.22 4.23
CA TYR A 102 -1.20 0.39 4.12
C TYR A 102 -0.11 -0.50 4.74
N PRO A 103 1.18 -0.29 4.38
CA PRO A 103 2.28 -0.83 5.17
C PRO A 103 2.17 -0.39 6.64
N LEU A 104 2.70 -1.20 7.58
CA LEU A 104 2.65 -0.87 9.01
C LEU A 104 3.23 0.54 9.26
N SER A 105 2.49 1.35 10.00
CA SER A 105 2.96 2.62 10.53
C SER A 105 4.10 2.43 11.54
N PHE A 106 4.78 3.50 11.93
CA PHE A 106 5.82 3.41 12.95
C PHE A 106 5.27 2.91 14.30
N SER A 107 4.06 3.30 14.68
CA SER A 107 3.39 2.81 15.89
C SER A 107 3.12 1.31 15.84
N GLU A 108 2.60 0.80 14.75
CA GLU A 108 2.35 -0.64 14.55
C GLU A 108 3.66 -1.43 14.48
N PHE A 109 4.70 -0.88 13.84
CA PHE A 109 6.03 -1.48 13.87
C PHE A 109 6.57 -1.59 15.30
N LEU A 110 6.41 -0.55 16.14
CA LEU A 110 6.81 -0.60 17.54
C LEU A 110 6.08 -1.72 18.29
N GLU A 111 4.79 -1.89 18.09
CA GLU A 111 4.01 -2.98 18.66
C GLU A 111 4.52 -4.34 18.17
N ALA A 112 4.71 -4.48 16.87
CA ALA A 112 5.18 -5.72 16.25
C ALA A 112 6.57 -6.16 16.75
N VAL A 113 7.48 -5.22 17.02
CA VAL A 113 8.83 -5.53 17.54
C VAL A 113 8.90 -5.63 19.08
N GLY A 114 7.75 -5.63 19.78
CA GLY A 114 7.66 -5.78 21.24
C GLY A 114 8.01 -4.49 21.99
N GLN A 115 7.76 -3.33 21.41
CA GLN A 115 8.01 -2.00 21.99
C GLN A 115 6.70 -1.22 22.23
N GLU A 116 5.61 -1.88 22.61
CA GLU A 116 4.26 -1.30 22.78
C GLU A 116 4.25 -0.13 23.79
N ALA A 117 5.18 -0.14 24.76
CA ALA A 117 5.28 0.97 25.71
C ALA A 117 5.64 2.28 25.02
N PHE A 118 6.49 2.24 23.99
CA PHE A 118 6.84 3.41 23.18
C PHE A 118 5.71 3.81 22.24
N ALA A 119 4.98 2.87 21.64
CA ALA A 119 3.78 3.15 20.85
C ALA A 119 2.74 3.91 21.71
N ARG A 120 2.44 3.39 22.91
CA ARG A 120 1.55 4.07 23.87
C ARG A 120 2.06 5.43 24.34
N LEU A 121 3.39 5.59 24.49
CA LEU A 121 4.00 6.87 24.86
C LEU A 121 3.78 7.93 23.78
N LEU A 122 3.98 7.56 22.51
CA LEU A 122 3.76 8.44 21.36
C LEU A 122 2.27 8.81 21.23
N ALA A 123 1.36 7.84 21.35
CA ALA A 123 -0.09 8.07 21.29
C ALA A 123 -0.58 9.03 22.39
N LYS A 124 0.01 8.96 23.61
CA LYS A 124 -0.29 9.87 24.72
C LYS A 124 0.29 11.28 24.55
N LYS A 125 1.23 11.46 23.61
CA LYS A 125 1.89 12.74 23.35
C LYS A 125 2.56 13.34 24.61
N ASP A 126 3.10 12.48 25.49
CA ASP A 126 3.86 12.92 26.68
C ASP A 126 5.27 13.39 26.27
N TRP A 127 5.33 14.67 25.91
CA TRP A 127 6.57 15.29 25.39
C TRP A 127 7.73 15.26 26.39
N GLY A 128 7.48 15.23 27.70
CA GLY A 128 8.51 15.12 28.72
C GLY A 128 9.19 13.75 28.70
N LEU A 129 8.40 12.67 28.68
CA LEU A 129 8.93 11.32 28.56
C LEU A 129 9.52 11.05 27.17
N ILE A 130 8.89 11.55 26.10
CA ILE A 130 9.44 11.44 24.73
C ILE A 130 10.83 12.06 24.67
N ALA A 131 11.04 13.25 25.27
CA ALA A 131 12.34 13.90 25.33
C ALA A 131 13.36 13.09 26.14
N ALA A 132 12.95 12.51 27.27
CA ALA A 132 13.81 11.68 28.13
C ALA A 132 14.29 10.40 27.41
N PHE A 133 13.44 9.79 26.59
CA PHE A 133 13.74 8.56 25.83
C PHE A 133 14.11 8.81 24.36
N ARG A 134 14.44 10.04 24.01
CA ARG A 134 14.72 10.46 22.62
C ARG A 134 15.74 9.57 21.90
N SER A 135 16.86 9.23 22.56
CA SER A 135 17.88 8.40 21.92
C SER A 135 17.34 7.05 21.51
N LYS A 136 16.62 6.37 22.40
CA LYS A 136 16.01 5.06 22.10
C LYS A 136 14.95 5.14 21.00
N LEU A 137 14.11 6.18 21.03
CA LEU A 137 13.10 6.39 19.98
C LEU A 137 13.75 6.65 18.61
N ILE A 138 14.85 7.42 18.57
CA ILE A 138 15.59 7.65 17.31
C ILE A 138 16.20 6.33 16.79
N ASP A 139 16.74 5.48 17.66
CA ASP A 139 17.30 4.19 17.23
C ASP A 139 16.20 3.25 16.67
N LEU A 140 15.03 3.22 17.30
CA LEU A 140 13.87 2.48 16.81
C LEU A 140 13.35 3.05 15.47
N LEU A 141 13.32 4.38 15.34
CA LEU A 141 12.93 5.04 14.11
C LEU A 141 13.91 4.75 12.96
N LYS A 142 15.22 4.69 13.23
CA LYS A 142 16.22 4.28 12.25
C LYS A 142 16.00 2.82 11.80
N GLN A 143 15.66 1.92 12.73
CA GLN A 143 15.31 0.55 12.38
C GLN A 143 14.10 0.52 11.45
N TYR A 144 13.03 1.25 11.78
CA TYR A 144 11.85 1.36 10.93
C TYR A 144 12.18 1.94 9.54
N TYR A 145 13.02 2.96 9.46
CA TYR A 145 13.44 3.51 8.16
C TYR A 145 14.15 2.49 7.27
N TYR A 146 14.84 1.52 7.88
CA TYR A 146 15.52 0.46 7.13
C TYR A 146 14.58 -0.70 6.79
N VAL A 147 13.83 -1.17 7.78
CA VAL A 147 12.94 -2.34 7.65
C VAL A 147 11.69 -1.97 6.86
N GLY A 148 11.14 -0.79 7.08
CA GLY A 148 9.84 -0.38 6.55
C GLY A 148 8.67 -1.01 7.28
N GLY A 149 7.48 -0.85 6.68
CA GLY A 149 6.22 -1.37 7.20
C GLY A 149 5.67 -2.58 6.41
N MET A 150 6.39 -3.12 5.42
CA MET A 150 5.90 -4.29 4.68
C MET A 150 5.80 -5.49 5.62
N PRO A 151 4.60 -6.12 5.80
CA PRO A 151 4.36 -7.12 6.85
C PRO A 151 5.33 -8.31 6.80
N GLU A 152 5.63 -8.84 5.61
CA GLU A 152 6.56 -9.94 5.42
C GLU A 152 7.98 -9.56 5.88
N VAL A 153 8.43 -8.35 5.53
CA VAL A 153 9.75 -7.84 5.91
C VAL A 153 9.85 -7.63 7.42
N VAL A 154 8.81 -7.05 8.03
CA VAL A 154 8.74 -6.85 9.49
C VAL A 154 8.75 -8.18 10.22
N ASN A 155 7.99 -9.17 9.74
CA ASN A 155 7.96 -10.51 10.33
C ASN A 155 9.33 -11.21 10.26
N ALA A 156 10.02 -11.16 9.12
CA ALA A 156 11.37 -11.70 8.99
C ALA A 156 12.35 -10.99 9.95
N PHE A 157 12.27 -9.67 10.04
CA PHE A 157 13.09 -8.89 10.97
C PHE A 157 12.83 -9.26 12.44
N ILE A 158 11.58 -9.49 12.85
CA ILE A 158 11.24 -9.91 14.21
C ILE A 158 11.89 -11.26 14.54
N ASN A 159 11.81 -12.21 13.61
CA ASN A 159 12.26 -13.58 13.84
C ASN A 159 13.78 -13.73 13.80
N HIS A 160 14.46 -13.05 12.89
CA HIS A 160 15.87 -13.31 12.57
C HIS A 160 16.80 -12.14 12.93
N LYS A 161 16.29 -10.90 13.03
CA LYS A 161 17.09 -9.68 13.26
C LYS A 161 18.21 -9.47 12.23
N ASP A 162 18.05 -10.03 11.03
CA ASP A 162 19.05 -9.98 9.96
C ASP A 162 18.69 -8.90 8.92
N TYR A 163 19.49 -7.85 8.87
CA TYR A 163 19.33 -6.76 7.92
C TYR A 163 19.64 -7.16 6.46
N ALA A 164 20.46 -8.18 6.24
CA ALA A 164 20.74 -8.67 4.89
C ALA A 164 19.52 -9.41 4.32
N GLU A 165 18.87 -10.25 5.12
CA GLU A 165 17.61 -10.91 4.76
C GLU A 165 16.50 -9.89 4.50
N VAL A 166 16.36 -8.88 5.37
CA VAL A 166 15.43 -7.76 5.17
C VAL A 166 15.62 -7.13 3.80
N ARG A 167 16.85 -6.82 3.42
CA ARG A 167 17.16 -6.21 2.11
C ARG A 167 16.83 -7.15 0.94
N GLN A 168 17.08 -8.44 1.10
CA GLN A 168 16.75 -9.43 0.08
C GLN A 168 15.24 -9.54 -0.14
N LEU A 169 14.45 -9.57 0.92
CA LEU A 169 12.99 -9.60 0.83
C LEU A 169 12.43 -8.31 0.19
N GLN A 170 12.94 -7.15 0.60
CA GLN A 170 12.57 -5.88 -0.02
C GLN A 170 12.87 -5.88 -1.54
N GLN A 171 14.01 -6.41 -1.96
CA GLN A 171 14.34 -6.52 -3.38
C GLN A 171 13.39 -7.48 -4.11
N THR A 172 13.04 -8.61 -3.49
CA THR A 172 12.05 -9.56 -4.03
C THR A 172 10.69 -8.91 -4.26
N ILE A 173 10.23 -8.08 -3.31
CA ILE A 173 8.97 -7.33 -3.44
C ILE A 173 9.06 -6.33 -4.60
N LEU A 174 10.16 -5.57 -4.71
CA LEU A 174 10.37 -4.61 -5.80
C LEU A 174 10.40 -5.30 -7.17
N ASP A 175 11.04 -6.47 -7.26
CA ASP A 175 11.09 -7.27 -8.49
C ASP A 175 9.71 -7.83 -8.86
N SER A 176 8.88 -8.16 -7.88
CA SER A 176 7.48 -8.58 -8.09
C SER A 176 6.66 -7.44 -8.68
N TYR A 177 6.73 -6.24 -8.12
CA TYR A 177 6.07 -5.06 -8.69
C TYR A 177 6.51 -4.77 -10.14
N ASP A 178 7.80 -4.88 -10.46
CA ASP A 178 8.27 -4.69 -11.85
C ASP A 178 7.68 -5.73 -12.83
N ARG A 179 7.42 -6.96 -12.38
CA ARG A 179 6.72 -8.00 -13.16
C ARG A 179 5.23 -7.67 -13.32
N ASP A 180 4.58 -7.20 -12.26
CA ASP A 180 3.16 -6.82 -12.27
C ASP A 180 2.89 -5.67 -13.24
N PHE A 181 3.84 -4.74 -13.41
CA PHE A 181 3.74 -3.71 -14.45
C PHE A 181 3.55 -4.33 -15.84
N SER A 182 4.28 -5.42 -16.15
CA SER A 182 4.19 -6.10 -17.44
C SER A 182 2.92 -6.92 -17.60
N LYS A 183 2.36 -7.45 -16.50
CA LYS A 183 1.18 -8.30 -16.49
C LYS A 183 -0.12 -7.48 -16.60
N HIS A 184 -0.20 -6.35 -15.92
CA HIS A 184 -1.46 -5.65 -15.67
C HIS A 184 -1.55 -4.25 -16.32
N ALA A 185 -0.42 -3.61 -16.62
CA ALA A 185 -0.47 -2.30 -17.26
C ALA A 185 -0.63 -2.39 -18.79
N PRO A 186 -1.23 -1.36 -19.44
CA PRO A 186 -1.23 -1.28 -20.89
C PRO A 186 0.20 -1.35 -21.44
N ILE A 187 0.45 -2.22 -22.42
CA ILE A 187 1.79 -2.51 -22.94
C ILE A 187 2.54 -1.24 -23.34
N ALA A 188 1.85 -0.25 -23.91
CA ALA A 188 2.43 1.03 -24.32
C ALA A 188 2.92 1.90 -23.15
N GLU A 189 2.34 1.70 -21.93
CA GLU A 189 2.67 2.48 -20.74
C GLU A 189 3.75 1.82 -19.85
N VAL A 190 3.95 0.52 -19.95
CA VAL A 190 4.95 -0.22 -19.11
C VAL A 190 6.32 0.46 -19.08
N PRO A 191 6.91 0.89 -20.21
CA PRO A 191 8.20 1.57 -20.17
C PRO A 191 8.17 2.90 -19.40
N ARG A 192 7.07 3.66 -19.49
CA ARG A 192 6.90 4.95 -18.80
C ARG A 192 6.68 4.74 -17.31
N ILE A 193 5.88 3.75 -16.94
CA ILE A 193 5.65 3.35 -15.53
C ILE A 193 7.00 3.01 -14.89
N ARG A 194 7.82 2.17 -15.52
CA ARG A 194 9.17 1.83 -15.04
C ARG A 194 10.08 3.04 -14.91
N MET A 195 10.03 3.97 -15.86
CA MET A 195 10.83 5.20 -15.80
C MET A 195 10.44 6.05 -14.59
N ILE A 196 9.14 6.28 -14.38
CA ILE A 196 8.64 7.03 -13.20
C ILE A 196 9.06 6.30 -11.93
N TRP A 197 8.73 5.01 -11.78
CA TRP A 197 9.03 4.19 -10.62
C TRP A 197 10.49 4.30 -10.19
N ARG A 198 11.41 4.05 -11.11
CA ARG A 198 12.86 4.11 -10.86
C ARG A 198 13.39 5.52 -10.59
N SER A 199 12.66 6.56 -11.02
CA SER A 199 13.10 7.95 -10.80
C SER A 199 12.78 8.49 -9.41
N VAL A 200 11.81 7.90 -8.68
CA VAL A 200 11.31 8.44 -7.40
C VAL A 200 12.43 8.66 -6.39
N PRO A 201 13.34 7.70 -6.11
CA PRO A 201 14.43 7.93 -5.17
C PRO A 201 15.32 9.12 -5.55
N ALA A 202 15.70 9.21 -6.83
CA ALA A 202 16.57 10.29 -7.32
C ALA A 202 15.87 11.67 -7.29
N GLN A 203 14.55 11.71 -7.48
CA GLN A 203 13.74 12.92 -7.36
C GLN A 203 13.70 13.44 -5.91
N LEU A 204 13.58 12.52 -4.95
CA LEU A 204 13.49 12.85 -3.53
C LEU A 204 14.86 13.23 -2.94
N ALA A 205 15.94 12.57 -3.36
CA ALA A 205 17.31 12.86 -2.91
C ALA A 205 17.82 14.26 -3.27
N LYS A 206 17.32 14.84 -4.36
CA LYS A 206 17.81 16.15 -4.86
C LYS A 206 17.15 17.37 -4.21
N GLU A 207 16.45 17.25 -3.10
CA GLU A 207 15.71 18.33 -2.43
C GLU A 207 14.87 19.23 -3.36
N ASN A 208 14.45 18.69 -4.51
CA ASN A 208 13.65 19.42 -5.47
C ASN A 208 12.31 19.82 -4.83
N LYS A 209 11.91 21.07 -5.04
CA LYS A 209 10.62 21.59 -4.53
C LYS A 209 9.41 20.96 -5.20
N LYS A 210 9.59 20.27 -6.34
CA LYS A 210 8.57 19.57 -7.11
C LYS A 210 9.17 18.46 -7.96
N PHE A 211 8.33 17.56 -8.45
CA PHE A 211 8.68 16.54 -9.42
C PHE A 211 9.17 17.16 -10.73
N ILE A 212 10.28 16.67 -11.27
CA ILE A 212 10.93 17.19 -12.48
C ILE A 212 10.97 16.10 -13.54
N TYR A 213 10.15 16.24 -14.58
CA TYR A 213 10.07 15.29 -15.69
C TYR A 213 11.40 15.11 -16.43
N GLY A 214 12.22 16.17 -16.52
CA GLY A 214 13.56 16.10 -17.12
C GLY A 214 14.54 15.19 -16.39
N VAL A 215 14.28 14.86 -15.11
CA VAL A 215 15.08 13.86 -14.36
C VAL A 215 14.69 12.43 -14.77
N VAL A 216 13.45 12.22 -15.19
CA VAL A 216 13.00 10.91 -15.71
C VAL A 216 13.62 10.64 -17.08
N LYS A 217 13.55 11.63 -17.96
CA LYS A 217 14.12 11.58 -19.30
C LYS A 217 14.36 13.00 -19.82
N GLU A 218 15.49 13.25 -20.45
CA GLU A 218 15.77 14.54 -21.07
C GLU A 218 14.68 14.93 -22.08
N GLY A 219 14.18 16.17 -21.99
CA GLY A 219 13.11 16.67 -22.83
C GLY A 219 11.70 16.17 -22.51
N ALA A 220 11.53 15.36 -21.46
CA ALA A 220 10.23 14.84 -21.05
C ALA A 220 9.26 15.94 -20.60
N ARG A 221 8.00 15.78 -20.95
CA ARG A 221 6.89 16.68 -20.60
C ARG A 221 5.83 15.94 -19.77
N ALA A 222 5.02 16.67 -19.02
CA ALA A 222 3.95 16.12 -18.18
C ALA A 222 3.06 15.13 -18.95
N LYS A 223 2.54 15.54 -20.11
CA LYS A 223 1.66 14.73 -20.95
C LYS A 223 2.22 13.37 -21.37
N ASP A 224 3.54 13.20 -21.30
CA ASP A 224 4.19 11.94 -21.72
C ASP A 224 4.14 10.88 -20.60
N PHE A 225 3.85 11.30 -19.35
CA PHE A 225 3.95 10.46 -18.16
C PHE A 225 2.73 10.51 -17.22
N GLU A 226 1.70 11.33 -17.52
CA GLU A 226 0.53 11.45 -16.65
C GLU A 226 -0.17 10.12 -16.44
N LEU A 227 -0.43 9.35 -17.49
CA LEU A 227 -1.07 8.04 -17.39
C LEU A 227 -0.23 7.04 -16.58
N ALA A 228 1.09 7.10 -16.71
CA ALA A 228 2.00 6.25 -15.94
C ALA A 228 2.00 6.60 -14.44
N ILE A 229 1.89 7.87 -14.10
CA ILE A 229 1.79 8.33 -12.71
C ILE A 229 0.44 7.92 -12.12
N GLU A 230 -0.67 8.17 -12.82
CA GLU A 230 -2.01 7.78 -12.37
C GLU A 230 -2.09 6.25 -12.17
N TRP A 231 -1.53 5.46 -13.10
CA TRP A 231 -1.49 4.01 -12.95
C TRP A 231 -0.76 3.56 -11.67
N LEU A 232 0.37 4.18 -11.34
CA LEU A 232 1.11 3.87 -10.11
C LEU A 232 0.36 4.31 -8.83
N ILE A 233 -0.42 5.39 -8.90
CA ILE A 233 -1.30 5.85 -7.81
C ILE A 233 -2.43 4.85 -7.63
N ASP A 234 -3.13 4.46 -8.69
CA ASP A 234 -4.24 3.51 -8.67
C ASP A 234 -3.80 2.12 -8.20
N ALA A 235 -2.53 1.76 -8.48
CA ALA A 235 -1.89 0.55 -7.95
C ALA A 235 -1.50 0.65 -6.45
N GLY A 236 -1.65 1.82 -5.81
CA GLY A 236 -1.26 2.04 -4.43
C GLY A 236 0.27 2.04 -4.18
N LEU A 237 1.08 2.17 -5.24
CA LEU A 237 2.54 2.04 -5.15
C LEU A 237 3.24 3.37 -4.88
N ILE A 238 2.60 4.48 -5.19
CA ILE A 238 3.11 5.83 -4.93
C ILE A 238 2.01 6.76 -4.40
N TYR A 239 2.43 7.71 -3.59
CA TYR A 239 1.61 8.84 -3.15
C TYR A 239 2.00 10.10 -3.91
N LYS A 240 1.00 10.84 -4.42
CA LYS A 240 1.18 12.14 -5.05
C LYS A 240 0.78 13.23 -4.07
N VAL A 241 1.74 13.99 -3.60
CA VAL A 241 1.53 15.09 -2.64
C VAL A 241 1.68 16.42 -3.36
N SER A 242 0.58 17.13 -3.51
CA SER A 242 0.53 18.42 -4.17
C SER A 242 0.95 19.57 -3.23
N ARG A 243 1.57 20.58 -3.80
CA ARG A 243 1.87 21.82 -3.09
C ARG A 243 0.61 22.69 -2.98
N VAL A 244 0.43 23.34 -1.83
CA VAL A 244 -0.57 24.40 -1.68
C VAL A 244 0.11 25.78 -1.79
N LYS A 245 -0.54 26.73 -2.47
CA LYS A 245 -0.02 28.11 -2.62
C LYS A 245 -0.21 28.93 -1.36
N LYS A 246 -1.20 28.60 -0.55
CA LYS A 246 -1.56 29.30 0.68
C LYS A 246 -2.15 28.31 1.68
N ALA A 247 -1.78 28.43 2.94
CA ALA A 247 -2.43 27.71 4.03
C ALA A 247 -3.81 28.32 4.29
N GLY A 248 -4.86 27.75 3.70
CA GLY A 248 -6.24 28.18 3.84
C GLY A 248 -7.18 26.97 3.81
N ILE A 249 -8.38 27.11 4.36
CA ILE A 249 -9.40 26.05 4.42
C ILE A 249 -10.47 26.35 3.36
N PRO A 250 -10.85 25.38 2.50
CA PRO A 250 -10.26 24.04 2.33
C PRO A 250 -8.91 24.10 1.58
N LEU A 251 -7.96 23.23 1.96
CA LEU A 251 -6.64 23.17 1.33
C LEU A 251 -6.69 22.92 -0.18
N SER A 252 -7.65 22.11 -0.62
CA SER A 252 -7.88 21.79 -2.03
C SER A 252 -8.14 23.02 -2.92
N ALA A 253 -8.72 24.10 -2.37
CA ALA A 253 -8.92 25.35 -3.10
C ALA A 253 -7.62 26.10 -3.43
N TYR A 254 -6.52 25.74 -2.76
CA TYR A 254 -5.22 26.39 -2.91
C TYR A 254 -4.17 25.46 -3.52
N GLU A 255 -4.57 24.29 -3.99
CA GLU A 255 -3.69 23.30 -4.60
C GLU A 255 -3.01 23.86 -5.86
N ASP A 256 -1.73 23.56 -5.99
CA ASP A 256 -0.93 23.88 -7.17
C ASP A 256 -0.68 22.62 -8.00
N PHE A 257 -1.58 22.34 -8.92
CA PHE A 257 -1.48 21.18 -9.82
C PHE A 257 -0.18 21.11 -10.64
N SER A 258 0.59 22.19 -10.72
CA SER A 258 1.88 22.22 -11.42
C SER A 258 3.07 21.83 -10.57
N ALA A 259 2.85 21.60 -9.28
CA ALA A 259 3.92 21.33 -8.32
C ALA A 259 3.50 20.27 -7.31
N PHE A 260 3.99 19.05 -7.49
CA PHE A 260 3.77 17.90 -6.61
C PHE A 260 5.08 17.13 -6.39
N LYS A 261 5.10 16.26 -5.40
CA LYS A 261 6.13 15.24 -5.20
C LYS A 261 5.50 13.86 -5.27
N LEU A 262 6.29 12.87 -5.65
CA LEU A 262 5.92 11.46 -5.61
C LEU A 262 6.72 10.78 -4.50
N PHE A 263 6.03 10.03 -3.65
CA PHE A 263 6.63 9.22 -2.60
C PHE A 263 6.28 7.76 -2.86
N LEU A 264 7.17 6.84 -2.47
CA LEU A 264 6.87 5.41 -2.48
C LEU A 264 5.93 5.05 -1.32
N LEU A 265 5.27 3.91 -1.43
CA LEU A 265 4.36 3.42 -0.39
C LEU A 265 5.08 3.07 0.92
N ASP A 266 6.39 2.78 0.90
CA ASP A 266 7.13 2.27 2.06
C ASP A 266 8.57 2.80 2.13
N THR A 267 9.03 3.09 3.35
CA THR A 267 10.37 3.65 3.62
C THR A 267 11.48 2.63 3.38
N GLY A 268 11.26 1.37 3.75
CA GLY A 268 12.21 0.29 3.55
C GLY A 268 12.44 -0.03 2.08
N LEU A 269 11.35 -0.09 1.30
CA LEU A 269 11.42 -0.26 -0.15
C LEU A 269 12.13 0.92 -0.83
N MET A 270 11.89 2.15 -0.38
CA MET A 270 12.62 3.32 -0.86
C MET A 270 14.11 3.21 -0.58
N GLY A 271 14.50 2.75 0.61
CA GLY A 271 15.89 2.48 0.98
C GLY A 271 16.53 1.39 0.11
N ALA A 272 15.77 0.33 -0.21
CA ALA A 272 16.21 -0.75 -1.09
C ALA A 272 16.45 -0.26 -2.53
N MET A 273 15.51 0.48 -3.10
CA MET A 273 15.64 1.08 -4.45
C MET A 273 16.82 2.05 -4.54
N SER A 274 17.14 2.73 -3.45
CA SER A 274 18.27 3.68 -3.37
C SER A 274 19.61 3.01 -3.15
N GLY A 275 19.65 1.69 -2.91
CA GLY A 275 20.87 0.97 -2.59
C GLY A 275 21.51 1.37 -1.25
N LEU A 276 20.71 1.88 -0.29
CA LEU A 276 21.23 2.32 1.01
C LEU A 276 21.71 1.11 1.82
N PRO A 277 22.99 1.07 2.22
CA PRO A 277 23.50 0.00 3.08
C PRO A 277 23.03 0.18 4.54
N PRO A 278 22.92 -0.90 5.33
CA PRO A 278 22.50 -0.84 6.73
C PRO A 278 23.33 0.15 7.56
N GLN A 279 24.65 0.16 7.35
CA GLN A 279 25.60 1.01 8.09
C GLN A 279 25.32 2.49 7.92
N ALA A 280 24.93 2.93 6.71
CA ALA A 280 24.64 4.35 6.45
C ALA A 280 23.48 4.86 7.31
N LEU A 281 22.50 4.02 7.58
CA LEU A 281 21.28 4.36 8.30
C LEU A 281 21.44 4.20 9.81
N LEU A 282 22.01 3.08 10.26
CA LEU A 282 22.12 2.73 11.69
C LEU A 282 23.23 3.52 12.39
N GLU A 283 24.36 3.77 11.73
CA GLU A 283 25.52 4.48 12.28
C GLU A 283 25.41 6.01 12.16
N GLY A 284 24.39 6.53 11.48
CA GLY A 284 24.16 7.97 11.35
C GLY A 284 25.17 8.69 10.46
N ASN A 285 25.65 8.05 9.43
CA ASN A 285 26.65 8.56 8.50
C ASN A 285 26.14 9.79 7.71
N VAL A 286 27.03 10.71 7.37
CA VAL A 286 26.75 11.96 6.60
C VAL A 286 26.03 11.65 5.27
N LEU A 287 26.30 10.49 4.66
CA LEU A 287 25.62 10.01 3.44
C LEU A 287 24.10 9.84 3.58
N PHE A 288 23.60 9.68 4.82
CA PHE A 288 22.16 9.57 5.08
C PHE A 288 21.48 10.95 5.15
N SER A 289 22.23 12.03 5.30
CA SER A 289 21.66 13.38 5.48
C SER A 289 20.79 13.79 4.29
N ASP A 290 21.18 13.45 3.07
CA ASP A 290 20.47 13.80 1.83
C ASP A 290 19.13 13.06 1.70
N TYR A 291 19.06 11.83 2.22
CA TYR A 291 17.83 11.01 2.22
C TYR A 291 16.97 11.22 3.46
N LYS A 292 17.53 11.69 4.56
CA LYS A 292 16.82 11.84 5.84
C LYS A 292 15.55 12.67 5.70
N GLY A 293 15.63 13.79 4.99
CA GLY A 293 14.48 14.64 4.72
C GLY A 293 13.39 13.94 3.92
N ALA A 294 13.78 13.21 2.88
CA ALA A 294 12.86 12.47 2.02
C ALA A 294 12.15 11.33 2.75
N ILE A 295 12.89 10.51 3.52
CA ILE A 295 12.34 9.40 4.30
C ILE A 295 11.45 9.93 5.43
N THR A 296 11.83 11.03 6.10
CA THR A 296 10.99 11.65 7.12
C THR A 296 9.70 12.23 6.52
N CYS A 297 9.76 12.81 5.33
CA CYS A 297 8.56 13.27 4.63
C CYS A 297 7.67 12.10 4.24
N LEU A 298 8.24 10.98 3.78
CA LEU A 298 7.48 9.79 3.45
C LEU A 298 6.78 9.22 4.68
N LEU A 299 7.49 9.06 5.80
CA LEU A 299 6.90 8.63 7.07
C LEU A 299 5.71 9.53 7.46
N TYR A 300 5.90 10.85 7.42
CA TYR A 300 4.84 11.80 7.77
C TYR A 300 3.63 11.69 6.83
N THR A 301 3.85 11.35 5.56
CA THR A 301 2.78 11.20 4.57
C THR A 301 2.03 9.88 4.77
N SER A 302 2.72 8.77 5.04
CA SER A 302 2.09 7.47 5.28
C SER A 302 1.32 7.44 6.61
N ASP A 303 1.94 7.86 7.71
CA ASP A 303 1.29 7.87 9.02
C ASP A 303 0.07 8.83 9.08
N ALA A 304 0.10 9.94 8.31
CA ALA A 304 -1.03 10.85 8.23
C ALA A 304 -2.20 10.29 7.38
N ALA A 305 -1.95 9.39 6.45
CA ALA A 305 -3.00 8.71 5.70
C ALA A 305 -3.78 7.77 6.63
N ASP A 306 -3.10 6.99 7.46
CA ASP A 306 -3.72 6.07 8.43
C ASP A 306 -4.60 6.80 9.48
N GLU A 307 -4.24 8.05 9.86
CA GLU A 307 -5.02 8.84 10.84
C GLU A 307 -6.32 9.42 10.24
N LEU A 308 -6.43 9.56 8.92
CA LEU A 308 -7.62 10.15 8.27
C LEU A 308 -8.75 9.13 8.07
N ASP A 309 -8.43 7.84 7.96
CA ASP A 309 -9.42 6.77 7.79
C ASP A 309 -10.05 6.30 9.13
N GLY A 310 -9.58 6.82 10.24
CA GLY A 310 -10.04 6.49 11.62
C GLY A 310 -11.02 7.48 12.24
N VAL A 311 -11.62 8.44 11.49
CA VAL A 311 -12.58 9.43 12.01
C VAL A 311 -13.97 9.23 11.43
#